data_661a03e81c42c2fa0cebba058b7bb0cc
#
_entry.id   661a03e81c42c2fa0cebba058b7bb0cc
#
_cell.length_a   1.000
_cell.length_b   1.000
_cell.length_c   1.000
_cell.angle_alpha   90.00
_cell.angle_beta   90.00
_cell.angle_gamma   90.00
#
_symmetry.space_group_name_H-M   'P 1'
#
loop_
_entity.id
_entity.type
_entity.pdbx_description
1 polymer ?
#
loop_
_entity_poly.entity_id
_entity_poly.type
_entity_poly.pdbx_seq_one_letter_code
_entity_poly.pdbx_strand_id
1 'polypeptide(L)'
;MFNYYKSGFQKAKPHNLKLILLSLITFVICYITSNIAFSLVILRAQRLPMLAQLGESTTKPIISIIFILLILALLFIFVGYPLITGTVYAIQKAINKEKVLFSDLFFAFKKGKYAKSVILALITLVLFIVIVLILVLLNKLYSLALSPILIGLQQ
;
A
#
# COMPACT_ATOMS: atom_id res chain seq x y z
N MET A 1 23.52 9.87 -13.82
CA MET A 1 22.44 9.65 -12.82
C MET A 1 22.86 10.02 -11.40
N PHE A 2 23.98 9.55 -10.86
CA PHE A 2 24.44 9.84 -9.50
C PHE A 2 24.50 11.35 -9.14
N ASN A 3 24.87 12.23 -10.06
CA ASN A 3 24.98 13.67 -9.80
C ASN A 3 23.62 14.34 -9.52
N TYR A 4 22.54 13.85 -10.11
CA TYR A 4 21.18 14.37 -9.83
C TYR A 4 20.72 14.02 -8.41
N TYR A 5 20.96 12.80 -7.94
CA TYR A 5 20.65 12.41 -6.57
C TYR A 5 21.46 13.19 -5.55
N LYS A 6 22.76 13.39 -5.80
CA LYS A 6 23.65 14.17 -4.93
C LYS A 6 23.21 15.63 -4.85
N SER A 7 22.83 16.25 -5.96
CA SER A 7 22.34 17.64 -5.98
C SER A 7 21.00 17.79 -5.29
N GLY A 8 20.07 16.86 -5.48
CA GLY A 8 18.78 16.84 -4.78
C GLY A 8 18.94 16.69 -3.27
N PHE A 9 19.79 15.75 -2.83
CA PHE A 9 20.08 15.55 -1.42
C PHE A 9 20.73 16.77 -0.76
N GLN A 10 21.68 17.43 -1.44
CA GLN A 10 22.34 18.64 -0.94
C GLN A 10 21.35 19.81 -0.81
N LYS A 11 20.40 19.96 -1.74
CA LYS A 11 19.36 20.99 -1.69
C LYS A 11 18.38 20.76 -0.53
N ALA A 12 18.05 19.50 -0.25
CA ALA A 12 17.13 19.13 0.84
C ALA A 12 17.80 19.18 2.24
N LYS A 13 19.13 19.19 2.32
CA LYS A 13 19.91 19.10 3.57
C LYS A 13 19.43 20.03 4.70
N PRO A 14 19.09 21.33 4.47
CA PRO A 14 18.62 22.21 5.54
C PRO A 14 17.26 21.81 6.13
N HIS A 15 16.50 20.95 5.44
CA HIS A 15 15.16 20.49 5.87
C HIS A 15 15.11 19.00 6.21
N ASN A 16 16.24 18.28 6.17
CA ASN A 16 16.29 16.82 6.33
C ASN A 16 15.55 16.32 7.56
N LEU A 17 15.75 16.95 8.70
CA LEU A 17 15.11 16.50 9.96
C LEU A 17 13.58 16.59 9.86
N LYS A 18 13.03 17.67 9.29
CA LYS A 18 11.58 17.81 9.09
C LYS A 18 11.04 16.80 8.09
N LEU A 19 11.78 16.54 6.99
CA LEU A 19 11.39 15.55 5.99
C LEU A 19 11.39 14.14 6.55
N ILE A 20 12.43 13.80 7.34
CA ILE A 20 12.51 12.50 8.02
C ILE A 20 11.31 12.34 8.97
N LEU A 21 11.00 13.35 9.78
CA LEU A 21 9.86 13.31 10.69
C LEU A 21 8.53 13.16 9.93
N LEU A 22 8.32 13.93 8.86
CA LEU A 22 7.09 13.84 8.05
C LEU A 22 6.93 12.45 7.41
N SER A 23 7.99 11.93 6.80
CA SER A 23 7.96 10.59 6.19
C SER A 23 7.79 9.50 7.22
N LEU A 24 8.40 9.63 8.40
CA LEU A 24 8.27 8.69 9.51
C LEU A 24 6.83 8.69 10.06
N ILE A 25 6.21 9.85 10.25
CA ILE A 25 4.80 9.95 10.68
C ILE A 25 3.90 9.25 9.67
N THR A 26 4.04 9.54 8.38
CA THR A 26 3.26 8.89 7.32
C THR A 26 3.46 7.37 7.34
N PHE A 27 4.72 6.91 7.44
CA PHE A 27 5.07 5.50 7.49
C PHE A 27 4.44 4.82 8.70
N VAL A 28 4.55 5.41 9.90
CA VAL A 28 3.99 4.85 11.14
C VAL A 28 2.47 4.73 11.05
N ILE A 29 1.78 5.74 10.54
CA ILE A 29 0.32 5.69 10.36
C ILE A 29 -0.06 4.57 9.40
N CYS A 30 0.57 4.49 8.23
CA CYS A 30 0.30 3.44 7.24
C CYS A 30 0.66 2.05 7.78
N TYR A 31 1.78 1.91 8.50
CA TYR A 31 2.23 0.66 9.09
C TYR A 31 1.26 0.15 10.15
N ILE A 32 0.85 0.98 11.11
CA ILE A 32 -0.09 0.61 12.17
C ILE A 32 -1.42 0.19 11.54
N THR A 33 -1.95 0.99 10.62
CA THR A 33 -3.23 0.70 9.96
C THR A 33 -3.17 -0.62 9.20
N SER A 34 -2.10 -0.87 8.45
CA SER A 34 -1.90 -2.11 7.70
C SER A 34 -1.76 -3.32 8.62
N ASN A 35 -1.00 -3.21 9.72
CA ASN A 35 -0.83 -4.32 10.67
C ASN A 35 -2.13 -4.70 11.38
N ILE A 36 -2.92 -3.72 11.84
CA ILE A 36 -4.22 -4.00 12.46
C ILE A 36 -5.12 -4.75 11.48
N ALA A 37 -5.21 -4.26 10.25
CA ALA A 37 -6.07 -4.86 9.25
C ALA A 37 -5.60 -6.26 8.83
N PHE A 38 -4.29 -6.45 8.64
CA PHE A 38 -3.70 -7.74 8.31
C PHE A 38 -3.94 -8.77 9.42
N SER A 39 -3.78 -8.37 10.69
CA SER A 39 -4.08 -9.22 11.85
C SER A 39 -5.54 -9.66 11.89
N LEU A 40 -6.48 -8.74 11.59
CA LEU A 40 -7.90 -9.06 11.53
C LEU A 40 -8.22 -10.05 10.40
N VAL A 41 -7.61 -9.90 9.23
CA VAL A 41 -7.77 -10.82 8.09
C VAL A 41 -7.22 -12.20 8.44
N ILE A 42 -5.99 -12.28 8.98
CA ILE A 42 -5.38 -13.57 9.38
C ILE A 42 -6.24 -14.28 10.41
N LEU A 43 -6.69 -13.58 11.46
CA LEU A 43 -7.52 -14.16 12.51
C LEU A 43 -8.80 -14.81 11.96
N ARG A 44 -9.39 -14.21 10.91
CA ARG A 44 -10.58 -14.75 10.23
C ARG A 44 -10.23 -15.91 9.29
N ALA A 45 -9.12 -15.78 8.55
CA ALA A 45 -8.67 -16.78 7.60
C ALA A 45 -8.27 -18.10 8.29
N GLN A 46 -7.63 -18.04 9.46
CA GLN A 46 -7.23 -19.21 10.23
C GLN A 46 -8.41 -20.07 10.70
N ARG A 47 -9.60 -19.50 10.82
CA ARG A 47 -10.81 -20.24 11.19
C ARG A 47 -11.45 -21.02 10.03
N LEU A 48 -11.13 -20.64 8.78
CA LEU A 48 -11.76 -21.26 7.60
C LEU A 48 -11.52 -22.77 7.49
N PRO A 49 -10.29 -23.31 7.63
CA PRO A 49 -10.06 -24.74 7.53
C PRO A 49 -10.74 -25.52 8.68
N MET A 50 -10.78 -24.97 9.87
CA MET A 50 -11.43 -25.59 11.02
C MET A 50 -12.96 -25.71 10.80
N LEU A 51 -13.61 -24.63 10.33
CA LEU A 51 -15.05 -24.64 10.02
C LEU A 51 -15.37 -25.61 8.90
N ALA A 52 -14.53 -25.68 7.86
CA ALA A 52 -14.70 -26.61 6.76
C ALA A 52 -14.62 -28.10 7.24
N GLN A 53 -13.70 -28.41 8.17
CA GLN A 53 -13.57 -29.75 8.76
C GLN A 53 -14.78 -30.13 9.62
N LEU A 54 -15.40 -29.15 10.28
CA LEU A 54 -16.60 -29.37 11.12
C LEU A 54 -17.89 -29.40 10.29
N GLY A 55 -17.84 -29.24 8.97
CA GLY A 55 -19.01 -29.16 8.09
C GLY A 55 -19.83 -27.85 8.27
N GLU A 56 -19.26 -26.86 8.96
CA GLU A 56 -19.92 -25.58 9.17
C GLU A 56 -19.75 -24.64 7.98
N SER A 57 -20.71 -23.70 7.82
CA SER A 57 -20.66 -22.73 6.71
C SER A 57 -19.49 -21.75 6.85
N THR A 58 -18.62 -21.74 5.84
CA THR A 58 -17.49 -20.80 5.71
C THR A 58 -17.89 -19.44 5.12
N THR A 59 -19.14 -19.28 4.71
CA THR A 59 -19.63 -18.08 4.03
C THR A 59 -19.51 -16.81 4.88
N LYS A 60 -19.91 -16.87 6.15
CA LYS A 60 -19.85 -15.73 7.08
C LYS A 60 -18.43 -15.17 7.28
N PRO A 61 -17.40 -16.01 7.60
CA PRO A 61 -16.03 -15.52 7.73
C PRO A 61 -15.47 -14.97 6.41
N ILE A 62 -15.80 -15.55 5.25
CA ILE A 62 -15.38 -15.03 3.93
C ILE A 62 -15.96 -13.65 3.68
N ILE A 63 -17.26 -13.45 3.89
CA ILE A 63 -17.89 -12.13 3.76
C ILE A 63 -17.24 -11.12 4.70
N SER A 64 -16.93 -11.51 5.94
CA SER A 64 -16.25 -10.64 6.91
C SER A 64 -14.86 -10.22 6.44
N ILE A 65 -14.09 -11.14 5.83
CA ILE A 65 -12.76 -10.84 5.25
C ILE A 65 -12.90 -9.82 4.11
N ILE A 66 -13.83 -10.05 3.18
CA ILE A 66 -14.09 -9.15 2.05
C ILE A 66 -14.46 -7.74 2.56
N PHE A 67 -15.30 -7.66 3.58
CA PHE A 67 -15.73 -6.40 4.18
C PHE A 67 -14.55 -5.64 4.83
N ILE A 68 -13.67 -6.36 5.56
CA ILE A 68 -12.45 -5.78 6.15
C ILE A 68 -11.53 -5.24 5.06
N LEU A 69 -11.31 -6.00 3.99
CA LEU A 69 -10.47 -5.58 2.86
C LEU A 69 -11.05 -4.35 2.15
N LEU A 70 -12.37 -4.27 2.01
CA LEU A 70 -13.05 -3.12 1.42
C LEU A 70 -12.86 -1.86 2.28
N ILE A 71 -13.06 -1.95 3.59
CA ILE A 71 -12.83 -0.82 4.51
C ILE A 71 -11.37 -0.37 4.43
N LEU A 72 -10.44 -1.30 4.37
CA LEU A 72 -9.01 -1.00 4.27
C LEU A 72 -8.67 -0.27 2.98
N ALA A 73 -9.23 -0.71 1.86
CA ALA A 73 -9.06 -0.05 0.57
C ALA A 73 -9.62 1.38 0.60
N LEU A 74 -10.79 1.59 1.20
CA LEU A 74 -11.37 2.92 1.38
C LEU A 74 -10.50 3.81 2.27
N LEU A 75 -10.00 3.31 3.40
CA LEU A 75 -9.09 4.06 4.27
C LEU A 75 -7.80 4.44 3.52
N PHE A 76 -7.24 3.52 2.73
CA PHE A 76 -6.06 3.80 1.93
C PHE A 76 -6.33 4.89 0.89
N ILE A 77 -7.44 4.81 0.15
CA ILE A 77 -7.80 5.78 -0.88
C ILE A 77 -8.06 7.17 -0.28
N PHE A 78 -8.85 7.25 0.80
CA PHE A 78 -9.31 8.54 1.33
C PHE A 78 -8.34 9.18 2.33
N VAL A 79 -7.49 8.41 2.99
CA VAL A 79 -6.58 8.91 4.03
C VAL A 79 -5.12 8.61 3.68
N GLY A 80 -4.77 7.36 3.41
CA GLY A 80 -3.39 6.93 3.21
C GLY A 80 -2.75 7.60 2.00
N TYR A 81 -3.41 7.56 0.86
CA TYR A 81 -2.87 8.13 -0.38
C TYR A 81 -2.72 9.67 -0.31
N PRO A 82 -3.70 10.46 0.22
CA PRO A 82 -3.52 11.88 0.45
C PRO A 82 -2.35 12.22 1.38
N LEU A 83 -2.08 11.43 2.42
CA LEU A 83 -0.91 11.60 3.30
C LEU A 83 0.41 11.36 2.55
N ILE A 84 0.48 10.31 1.74
CA ILE A 84 1.64 10.03 0.88
C ILE A 84 1.87 11.20 -0.09
N THR A 85 0.82 11.70 -0.73
CA THR A 85 0.89 12.86 -1.63
C THR A 85 1.38 14.12 -0.91
N GLY A 86 0.95 14.35 0.33
CA GLY A 86 1.44 15.45 1.17
C GLY A 86 2.93 15.32 1.50
N THR A 87 3.41 14.12 1.79
CA THR A 87 4.84 13.84 2.01
C THR A 87 5.67 14.11 0.76
N VAL A 88 5.22 13.66 -0.42
CA VAL A 88 5.89 13.93 -1.70
C VAL A 88 5.94 15.42 -1.99
N TYR A 89 4.86 16.15 -1.72
CA TYR A 89 4.83 17.60 -1.85
C TYR A 89 5.83 18.30 -0.93
N ALA A 90 5.96 17.87 0.33
CA ALA A 90 6.95 18.42 1.26
C ALA A 90 8.39 18.17 0.77
N ILE A 91 8.67 17.01 0.18
CA ILE A 91 9.97 16.68 -0.43
C ILE A 91 10.24 17.63 -1.62
N GLN A 92 9.25 17.84 -2.49
CA GLN A 92 9.38 18.74 -3.64
C GLN A 92 9.70 20.18 -3.20
N LYS A 93 9.03 20.70 -2.16
CA LYS A 93 9.32 22.01 -1.57
C LYS A 93 10.76 22.10 -1.06
N ALA A 94 11.24 21.07 -0.36
CA ALA A 94 12.62 21.05 0.12
C ALA A 94 13.65 21.09 -1.01
N ILE A 95 13.40 20.38 -2.12
CA ILE A 95 14.26 20.39 -3.30
C ILE A 95 14.28 21.79 -3.94
N ASN A 96 13.14 22.48 -3.94
CA ASN A 96 13.01 23.85 -4.43
C ASN A 96 13.55 24.92 -3.45
N LYS A 97 14.14 24.51 -2.32
CA LYS A 97 14.63 25.38 -1.25
C LYS A 97 13.53 26.21 -0.56
N GLU A 98 12.28 25.78 -0.66
CA GLU A 98 11.15 26.42 0.01
C GLU A 98 11.06 25.93 1.48
N LYS A 99 10.43 26.74 2.33
CA LYS A 99 10.24 26.40 3.74
C LYS A 99 9.24 25.24 3.88
N VAL A 100 9.71 24.10 4.43
CA VAL A 100 8.87 22.93 4.72
C VAL A 100 8.17 23.12 6.07
N LEU A 101 6.85 22.89 6.07
CA LEU A 101 5.97 22.97 7.24
C LEU A 101 5.29 21.62 7.49
N PHE A 102 4.94 21.34 8.74
CA PHE A 102 4.17 20.13 9.07
C PHE A 102 2.79 20.10 8.40
N SER A 103 2.20 21.30 8.14
CA SER A 103 0.95 21.42 7.41
C SER A 103 1.03 20.97 5.94
N ASP A 104 2.23 20.81 5.39
CA ASP A 104 2.44 20.32 4.03
C ASP A 104 2.05 18.84 3.89
N LEU A 105 2.07 18.08 4.99
CA LEU A 105 1.56 16.70 5.03
C LEU A 105 0.08 16.63 4.65
N PHE A 106 -0.70 17.65 5.05
CA PHE A 106 -2.12 17.74 4.75
C PHE A 106 -2.45 18.51 3.48
N PHE A 107 -1.44 18.76 2.63
CA PHE A 107 -1.61 19.51 1.39
C PHE A 107 -2.67 18.92 0.47
N ALA A 108 -2.73 17.59 0.36
CA ALA A 108 -3.69 16.90 -0.49
C ALA A 108 -5.13 17.00 0.03
N PHE A 109 -5.33 17.28 1.32
CA PHE A 109 -6.68 17.47 1.90
C PHE A 109 -7.26 18.87 1.63
N LYS A 110 -6.48 19.79 1.06
CA LYS A 110 -6.96 21.13 0.72
C LYS A 110 -7.99 21.08 -0.42
N LYS A 111 -8.96 22.00 -0.37
CA LYS A 111 -10.03 22.15 -1.37
C LYS A 111 -9.46 22.18 -2.79
N GLY A 112 -10.02 21.40 -3.70
CA GLY A 112 -9.60 21.26 -5.09
C GLY A 112 -8.42 20.31 -5.36
N LYS A 113 -7.65 19.89 -4.34
CA LYS A 113 -6.55 18.94 -4.48
C LYS A 113 -6.92 17.55 -4.01
N TYR A 114 -7.83 17.45 -3.05
CA TYR A 114 -8.30 16.20 -2.49
C TYR A 114 -8.91 15.27 -3.54
N ALA A 115 -9.83 15.79 -4.36
CA ALA A 115 -10.45 15.00 -5.42
C ALA A 115 -9.42 14.44 -6.41
N LYS A 116 -8.43 15.24 -6.80
CA LYS A 116 -7.33 14.79 -7.69
C LYS A 116 -6.50 13.70 -7.03
N SER A 117 -6.21 13.81 -5.74
CA SER A 117 -5.49 12.80 -4.97
C SER A 117 -6.27 11.48 -4.89
N VAL A 118 -7.59 11.55 -4.65
CA VAL A 118 -8.47 10.37 -4.62
C VAL A 118 -8.55 9.69 -5.99
N ILE A 119 -8.70 10.45 -7.07
CA ILE A 119 -8.69 9.90 -8.44
C ILE A 119 -7.36 9.19 -8.73
N LEU A 120 -6.24 9.80 -8.35
CA LEU A 120 -4.93 9.20 -8.54
C LEU A 120 -4.76 7.92 -7.70
N ALA A 121 -5.30 7.90 -6.48
CA ALA A 121 -5.35 6.70 -5.64
C ALA A 121 -6.14 5.56 -6.30
N LEU A 122 -7.30 5.86 -6.90
CA LEU A 122 -8.10 4.87 -7.62
C LEU A 122 -7.34 4.31 -8.83
N ILE A 123 -6.70 5.16 -9.61
CA ILE A 123 -5.87 4.72 -10.75
C ILE A 123 -4.73 3.80 -10.26
N THR A 124 -4.05 4.18 -9.18
CA THR A 124 -2.97 3.38 -8.58
C THR A 124 -3.49 2.03 -8.08
N LEU A 125 -4.68 2.00 -7.48
CA LEU A 125 -5.33 0.76 -7.02
C LEU A 125 -5.64 -0.17 -8.20
N VAL A 126 -6.22 0.36 -9.29
CA VAL A 126 -6.52 -0.41 -10.51
C VAL A 126 -5.23 -0.99 -11.11
N LEU A 127 -4.18 -0.19 -11.24
CA LEU A 127 -2.87 -0.66 -11.72
C LEU A 127 -2.30 -1.76 -10.82
N PHE A 128 -2.42 -1.61 -9.50
CA PHE A 128 -1.97 -2.63 -8.55
C PHE A 128 -2.73 -3.95 -8.72
N ILE A 129 -4.06 -3.89 -8.89
CA ILE A 129 -4.89 -5.09 -9.16
C ILE A 129 -4.44 -5.76 -10.45
N VAL A 130 -4.20 -5.02 -11.52
CA VAL A 130 -3.72 -5.56 -12.81
C VAL A 130 -2.37 -6.28 -12.62
N ILE A 131 -1.43 -5.66 -11.90
CA ILE A 131 -0.13 -6.27 -11.61
C ILE A 131 -0.29 -7.58 -10.83
N VAL A 132 -1.12 -7.58 -9.78
CA VAL A 132 -1.39 -8.80 -8.98
C VAL A 132 -2.01 -9.90 -9.86
N LEU A 133 -2.96 -9.58 -10.73
CA LEU A 133 -3.55 -10.56 -11.66
C LEU A 133 -2.50 -11.15 -12.60
N ILE A 134 -1.61 -10.33 -13.14
CA ILE A 134 -0.48 -10.79 -13.99
C ILE A 134 0.42 -11.73 -13.20
N LEU A 135 0.79 -11.38 -11.96
CA LEU A 135 1.64 -12.22 -11.11
C LEU A 135 0.99 -13.57 -10.77
N VAL A 136 -0.31 -13.57 -10.47
CA VAL A 136 -1.09 -14.82 -10.24
C VAL A 136 -1.10 -15.69 -11.49
N LEU A 137 -1.30 -15.09 -12.66
CA LEU A 137 -1.30 -15.79 -13.96
C LEU A 137 0.08 -16.40 -14.25
N LEU A 138 1.14 -15.63 -14.06
CA LEU A 138 2.53 -16.11 -14.23
C LEU A 138 2.85 -17.26 -13.27
N ASN A 139 2.44 -17.15 -12.00
CA ASN A 139 2.65 -18.21 -11.02
C ASN A 139 1.90 -19.50 -11.41
N LYS A 140 0.69 -19.37 -11.94
CA LYS A 140 -0.10 -20.50 -12.43
C LYS A 140 0.54 -21.16 -13.66
N LEU A 141 1.05 -20.38 -14.61
CA LEU A 141 1.80 -20.87 -15.77
C LEU A 141 3.09 -21.59 -15.34
N TYR A 142 3.82 -21.01 -14.39
CA TYR A 142 5.05 -21.58 -13.84
C TYR A 142 4.77 -22.94 -13.17
N SER A 143 3.71 -23.04 -12.34
CA SER A 143 3.33 -24.30 -11.70
C SER A 143 2.93 -25.39 -12.71
N LEU A 144 2.21 -25.01 -13.78
CA LEU A 144 1.84 -25.93 -14.86
C LEU A 144 3.06 -26.45 -15.65
N ALA A 145 4.06 -25.58 -15.88
CA ALA A 145 5.28 -25.96 -16.59
C ALA A 145 6.20 -26.87 -15.76
N LEU A 146 6.23 -26.69 -14.43
CA LEU A 146 7.09 -27.47 -13.55
C LEU A 146 6.45 -28.78 -13.07
N SER A 147 5.13 -28.88 -13.02
CA SER A 147 4.43 -30.08 -12.52
C SER A 147 4.86 -31.38 -13.22
N PRO A 148 5.01 -31.45 -14.57
CA PRO A 148 5.44 -32.69 -15.24
C PRO A 148 6.92 -33.05 -14.94
N ILE A 149 7.78 -32.01 -14.73
CA ILE A 149 9.19 -32.23 -14.41
C ILE A 149 9.34 -32.82 -13.00
N LEU A 150 8.59 -32.30 -12.03
CA LEU A 150 8.61 -32.79 -10.66
C LEU A 150 8.07 -34.21 -10.54
N ILE A 151 7.02 -34.56 -11.30
CA ILE A 151 6.47 -35.92 -11.33
C ILE A 151 7.48 -36.89 -11.97
N GLY A 152 8.17 -36.48 -13.03
CA GLY A 152 9.20 -37.31 -13.68
C GLY A 152 10.46 -37.55 -12.84
N LEU A 153 10.75 -36.73 -11.86
CA LEU A 153 11.88 -36.90 -10.93
C LEU A 153 11.54 -37.78 -9.71
N GLN A 154 10.28 -38.11 -9.50
CA GLN A 154 9.81 -38.97 -8.39
C GLN A 154 9.59 -40.44 -8.81
N GLN A 155 9.76 -40.75 -10.10
CA GLN A 155 9.78 -42.12 -10.66
C GLN A 155 11.22 -42.63 -10.84
#